data_850a52bfef5abe5e9c1187c0995ae214
#
_entry.id   850a52bfef5abe5e9c1187c0995ae214
#
_cell.length_a   1.000
_cell.length_b   1.000
_cell.length_c   1.000
_cell.angle_alpha   90.00
_cell.angle_beta   90.00
_cell.angle_gamma   90.00
#
_symmetry.space_group_name_H-M   'P 1'
#
loop_
_entity.id
_entity.type
_entity.pdbx_description
1 polymer ?
#
loop_
_entity_poly.entity_id
_entity_poly.type
_entity_poly.pdbx_seq_one_letter_code
_entity_poly.pdbx_strand_id
1 'polypeptide(L)'
;MSNKSESYTWPLLLRKISLVALIIFLIVLTLVIFFGAKEKKIPLAGTEPAAADNVRSLEENLTAVEFRAEGGKIKIRADLASIDQKGNQLLSGNVEFIQDRSDFNLRLKAREATIGSDKEELSARGTVEVESGEVRLSATNLTYQMKSGLLQVENLKLTIGPLEISAPQADYYSVGRKGSCPQGAVLTLVGLKPPLVVKGERLRFDLDSGQVEADGFMFENGSWSGLASVGTLLLAQANFEPMKIELAGKAFFKLRQEEDSATFNHLDLKSDRIILTRQQVDWTLLVPDGWEMRAEDSQQKVEGNGEKIELTFKPGGQATYFLAQAATLIVFKDGKKEVELQADRLKEDLLSGLISLDASARLISNEFRLEASWLQFDLASSGFRAEQAQLEISPIFFKSAGPFFKTDRPLLAYGQEARSSSQRIELSGQVTIWQEENVFGCDQAFFDKETGEINLAGGIKANLAYGSPAGSRVKGAEIRAGQLSLQPADRAIRAWEKAAFSGGGVKIQAQQLTFYFEGEKSDELTSLKMSGVVRLVWKDYEFQATEGLYFPAEEIFVFSGQATFKDTEGNLVEADKLTLFTLDDRITVENKGKKRAMTVLRRAK
;
A
#
# COMPACT_ATOMS: atom_id res chain seq x y z
N MET A 1 -40.13 36.80 -6.08
CA MET A 1 -40.75 35.57 -6.59
C MET A 1 -39.96 34.40 -6.03
N SER A 2 -40.57 33.77 -5.05
CA SER A 2 -40.01 32.69 -4.21
C SER A 2 -40.31 31.34 -4.88
N ASN A 3 -39.23 30.57 -5.23
CA ASN A 3 -39.40 29.17 -5.59
C ASN A 3 -38.98 28.32 -4.39
N LYS A 4 -39.96 27.77 -3.72
CA LYS A 4 -39.80 26.69 -2.74
C LYS A 4 -39.37 25.42 -3.48
N SER A 5 -38.20 24.89 -3.14
CA SER A 5 -37.79 23.52 -3.50
C SER A 5 -38.53 22.53 -2.59
N GLU A 6 -39.36 21.70 -3.18
CA GLU A 6 -39.95 20.53 -2.53
C GLU A 6 -38.83 19.51 -2.17
N SER A 7 -38.68 19.30 -0.88
CA SER A 7 -37.75 18.31 -0.33
C SER A 7 -38.34 16.90 -0.51
N TYR A 8 -37.60 16.07 -1.23
CA TYR A 8 -37.92 14.66 -1.46
C TYR A 8 -37.96 13.86 -0.14
N THR A 9 -39.13 13.39 0.25
CA THR A 9 -39.37 12.52 1.42
C THR A 9 -39.20 11.01 1.13
N TRP A 10 -38.63 10.64 0.01
CA TRP A 10 -38.46 9.26 -0.46
C TRP A 10 -37.56 8.36 0.40
N PRO A 11 -36.44 8.82 0.98
CA PRO A 11 -35.58 7.92 1.76
C PRO A 11 -36.20 7.45 3.08
N LEU A 12 -37.12 8.23 3.66
CA LEU A 12 -37.81 7.84 4.89
C LEU A 12 -38.92 6.79 4.64
N LEU A 13 -39.55 6.82 3.48
CA LEU A 13 -40.59 5.85 3.09
C LEU A 13 -39.96 4.49 2.76
N LEU A 14 -38.83 4.46 2.03
CA LEU A 14 -38.05 3.25 1.75
C LEU A 14 -37.54 2.58 3.02
N ARG A 15 -37.08 3.36 4.00
CA ARG A 15 -36.63 2.84 5.29
C ARG A 15 -37.76 2.19 6.11
N LYS A 16 -38.98 2.75 6.07
CA LYS A 16 -40.16 2.16 6.73
C LYS A 16 -40.60 0.88 6.05
N ILE A 17 -40.59 0.84 4.71
CA ILE A 17 -40.95 -0.36 3.93
C ILE A 17 -39.94 -1.48 4.18
N SER A 18 -38.64 -1.17 4.21
CA SER A 18 -37.56 -2.14 4.52
C SER A 18 -37.70 -2.71 5.94
N LEU A 19 -38.06 -1.87 6.93
CA LEU A 19 -38.26 -2.33 8.30
C LEU A 19 -39.47 -3.25 8.43
N VAL A 20 -40.57 -2.93 7.77
CA VAL A 20 -41.77 -3.77 7.75
C VAL A 20 -41.52 -5.10 7.04
N ALA A 21 -40.81 -5.09 5.92
CA ALA A 21 -40.38 -6.31 5.21
C ALA A 21 -39.49 -7.20 6.08
N LEU A 22 -38.57 -6.62 6.84
CA LEU A 22 -37.70 -7.35 7.77
C LEU A 22 -38.48 -7.99 8.92
N ILE A 23 -39.47 -7.27 9.47
CA ILE A 23 -40.33 -7.79 10.54
C ILE A 23 -41.21 -8.94 10.01
N ILE A 24 -41.79 -8.81 8.82
CA ILE A 24 -42.56 -9.87 8.19
C ILE A 24 -41.68 -11.09 7.92
N PHE A 25 -40.44 -10.90 7.43
CA PHE A 25 -39.48 -11.99 7.20
C PHE A 25 -39.15 -12.71 8.52
N LEU A 26 -38.89 -11.99 9.61
CA LEU A 26 -38.62 -12.57 10.93
C LEU A 26 -39.83 -13.34 11.48
N ILE A 27 -41.06 -12.83 11.28
CA ILE A 27 -42.29 -13.53 11.69
C ILE A 27 -42.47 -14.82 10.89
N VAL A 28 -42.27 -14.79 9.56
CA VAL A 28 -42.36 -15.98 8.71
C VAL A 28 -41.25 -16.99 9.07
N LEU A 29 -40.05 -16.54 9.33
CA LEU A 29 -38.94 -17.39 9.77
C LEU A 29 -39.24 -18.05 11.12
N THR A 30 -39.78 -17.30 12.08
CA THR A 30 -40.21 -17.82 13.38
C THR A 30 -41.34 -18.83 13.25
N LEU A 31 -42.31 -18.58 12.38
CA LEU A 31 -43.40 -19.51 12.07
C LEU A 31 -42.87 -20.78 11.39
N VAL A 32 -41.93 -20.66 10.46
CA VAL A 32 -41.30 -21.84 9.82
C VAL A 32 -40.52 -22.66 10.84
N ILE A 33 -39.81 -22.04 11.76
CA ILE A 33 -39.09 -22.73 12.83
C ILE A 33 -40.05 -23.37 13.83
N PHE A 34 -41.13 -22.68 14.24
CA PHE A 34 -42.06 -23.22 15.22
C PHE A 34 -43.07 -24.23 14.64
N PHE A 35 -43.47 -24.08 13.39
CA PHE A 35 -44.44 -25.00 12.75
C PHE A 35 -43.78 -26.02 11.82
N GLY A 36 -42.55 -25.77 11.34
CA GLY A 36 -41.76 -26.76 10.62
C GLY A 36 -41.16 -27.84 11.52
N ALA A 37 -41.00 -27.57 12.82
CA ALA A 37 -40.62 -28.54 13.84
C ALA A 37 -41.83 -29.34 14.39
N LYS A 38 -42.86 -29.56 13.61
CA LYS A 38 -43.66 -30.74 13.87
C LYS A 38 -42.80 -31.93 13.50
N GLU A 39 -42.10 -32.45 14.50
CA GLU A 39 -41.70 -33.84 14.51
C GLU A 39 -42.88 -34.63 13.97
N LYS A 40 -42.74 -35.17 12.75
CA LYS A 40 -43.44 -36.39 12.42
C LYS A 40 -42.93 -37.38 13.48
N LYS A 41 -43.68 -37.48 14.58
CA LYS A 41 -43.69 -38.71 15.35
C LYS A 41 -44.02 -39.77 14.30
N ILE A 42 -43.01 -40.36 13.71
CA ILE A 42 -43.11 -41.67 13.09
C ILE A 42 -43.63 -42.51 14.25
N PRO A 43 -44.84 -43.10 14.14
CA PRO A 43 -45.28 -44.03 15.14
C PRO A 43 -44.11 -45.01 15.20
N LEU A 44 -43.53 -45.22 16.36
CA LEU A 44 -42.86 -46.42 16.70
C LEU A 44 -43.93 -47.52 16.46
N ALA A 45 -44.05 -47.95 15.21
CA ALA A 45 -44.55 -49.25 14.95
C ALA A 45 -43.69 -50.14 15.82
N GLY A 46 -44.30 -50.71 16.86
CA GLY A 46 -43.69 -51.75 17.59
C GLY A 46 -43.12 -52.69 16.53
N THR A 47 -41.81 -52.66 16.41
CA THR A 47 -41.11 -53.72 15.78
C THR A 47 -41.35 -54.90 16.70
N GLU A 48 -42.44 -55.63 16.42
CA GLU A 48 -42.40 -57.04 16.67
C GLU A 48 -41.01 -57.48 16.22
N PRO A 49 -40.24 -58.21 17.05
CA PRO A 49 -38.94 -58.72 16.64
C PRO A 49 -39.15 -59.40 15.30
N ALA A 50 -38.56 -58.83 14.23
CA ALA A 50 -38.55 -59.44 12.90
C ALA A 50 -38.22 -60.90 13.10
N ALA A 51 -39.14 -61.71 12.63
CA ALA A 51 -39.19 -63.16 12.86
C ALA A 51 -37.78 -63.75 12.91
N ALA A 52 -37.53 -64.51 13.95
CA ALA A 52 -36.32 -65.24 14.26
C ALA A 52 -35.84 -66.25 13.17
N ASP A 53 -36.45 -66.19 11.98
CA ASP A 53 -36.15 -67.17 10.88
C ASP A 53 -34.85 -66.92 10.13
N ASN A 54 -34.15 -65.77 10.41
CA ASN A 54 -32.91 -65.47 9.69
C ASN A 54 -31.61 -65.62 10.52
N VAL A 55 -31.70 -66.00 11.76
CA VAL A 55 -30.54 -66.10 12.67
C VAL A 55 -30.18 -67.59 12.89
N ARG A 56 -28.94 -67.98 12.59
CA ARG A 56 -28.46 -69.39 12.80
C ARG A 56 -28.05 -69.64 14.23
N SER A 57 -27.59 -68.69 14.98
CA SER A 57 -27.24 -68.83 16.40
C SER A 57 -27.39 -67.47 17.09
N LEU A 58 -27.80 -67.43 18.35
CA LEU A 58 -27.86 -66.25 19.23
C LEU A 58 -27.02 -66.62 20.47
N GLU A 59 -26.02 -65.77 20.77
CA GLU A 59 -25.24 -65.81 22.02
C GLU A 59 -25.50 -64.58 22.84
N GLU A 60 -26.02 -64.71 24.05
CA GLU A 60 -26.19 -63.64 25.02
C GLU A 60 -24.94 -63.51 25.91
N ASN A 61 -24.56 -62.25 26.23
CA ASN A 61 -23.39 -61.89 27.05
C ASN A 61 -22.05 -62.46 26.49
N LEU A 62 -21.78 -62.18 25.20
CA LEU A 62 -20.51 -62.53 24.58
C LEU A 62 -19.36 -61.81 25.27
N THR A 63 -18.67 -62.45 26.23
CA THR A 63 -17.65 -61.82 27.07
C THR A 63 -16.35 -61.54 26.32
N ALA A 64 -15.91 -62.33 25.38
CA ALA A 64 -14.86 -62.02 24.39
C ALA A 64 -14.71 -63.17 23.38
N VAL A 65 -14.60 -62.87 22.10
CA VAL A 65 -14.04 -63.73 21.08
C VAL A 65 -12.67 -63.25 20.72
N GLU A 66 -11.66 -64.08 20.79
CA GLU A 66 -10.29 -63.77 20.41
C GLU A 66 -9.91 -64.62 19.21
N PHE A 67 -9.49 -64.02 18.11
CA PHE A 67 -8.96 -64.75 16.96
C PHE A 67 -7.76 -64.00 16.36
N ARG A 68 -6.94 -64.77 15.64
CA ARG A 68 -5.85 -64.19 14.86
C ARG A 68 -6.27 -64.13 13.40
N ALA A 69 -6.18 -62.96 12.82
CA ALA A 69 -6.32 -62.73 11.39
C ALA A 69 -4.99 -62.23 10.83
N GLU A 70 -4.86 -62.15 9.53
CA GLU A 70 -3.66 -61.56 8.89
C GLU A 70 -3.36 -60.11 9.39
N GLY A 71 -4.35 -59.44 10.01
CA GLY A 71 -4.24 -58.10 10.59
C GLY A 71 -3.83 -58.07 12.07
N GLY A 72 -3.37 -59.18 12.70
CA GLY A 72 -2.97 -59.18 14.11
C GLY A 72 -3.97 -59.89 15.03
N LYS A 73 -3.86 -59.66 16.34
CA LYS A 73 -4.74 -60.20 17.36
C LYS A 73 -5.99 -59.34 17.47
N ILE A 74 -7.17 -59.99 17.30
CA ILE A 74 -8.47 -59.29 17.37
C ILE A 74 -9.23 -59.80 18.58
N LYS A 75 -9.78 -58.86 19.39
CA LYS A 75 -10.69 -59.16 20.50
C LYS A 75 -12.00 -58.43 20.28
N ILE A 76 -13.11 -59.13 20.46
CA ILE A 76 -14.46 -58.59 20.30
C ILE A 76 -15.26 -58.85 21.58
N ARG A 77 -16.01 -57.82 22.03
CA ARG A 77 -17.00 -57.91 23.11
C ARG A 77 -18.30 -57.29 22.65
N ALA A 78 -19.42 -57.87 23.00
CA ALA A 78 -20.76 -57.36 22.75
C ALA A 78 -21.76 -57.94 23.74
N ASP A 79 -22.88 -57.27 23.95
CA ASP A 79 -23.95 -57.79 24.82
C ASP A 79 -24.70 -58.94 24.12
N LEU A 80 -24.89 -58.80 22.80
CA LEU A 80 -25.54 -59.82 21.98
C LEU A 80 -24.75 -60.08 20.69
N ALA A 81 -24.64 -61.33 20.31
CA ALA A 81 -24.06 -61.76 19.05
C ALA A 81 -24.96 -62.76 18.34
N SER A 82 -25.13 -62.62 17.04
CA SER A 82 -25.87 -63.55 16.19
C SER A 82 -25.18 -63.72 14.84
N ILE A 83 -25.47 -64.79 14.15
CA ILE A 83 -24.94 -65.06 12.80
C ILE A 83 -26.11 -65.10 11.82
N ASP A 84 -26.03 -64.27 10.77
CA ASP A 84 -27.05 -64.24 9.72
C ASP A 84 -26.92 -65.41 8.74
N GLN A 85 -27.84 -65.50 7.80
CA GLN A 85 -27.85 -66.55 6.79
C GLN A 85 -26.62 -66.55 5.86
N LYS A 86 -25.98 -65.40 5.71
CA LYS A 86 -24.78 -65.22 4.90
C LYS A 86 -23.50 -65.49 5.68
N GLY A 87 -23.62 -65.82 6.97
CA GLY A 87 -22.48 -66.10 7.84
C GLY A 87 -21.83 -64.83 8.44
N ASN A 88 -22.45 -63.63 8.28
CA ASN A 88 -21.95 -62.40 8.93
C ASN A 88 -22.29 -62.43 10.41
N GLN A 89 -21.37 -61.94 11.24
CA GLN A 89 -21.58 -61.81 12.69
C GLN A 89 -22.26 -60.43 12.96
N LEU A 90 -23.43 -60.45 13.51
CA LEU A 90 -24.20 -59.30 13.94
C LEU A 90 -23.99 -59.12 15.44
N LEU A 91 -23.45 -57.94 15.84
CA LEU A 91 -23.11 -57.61 17.21
C LEU A 91 -23.96 -56.42 17.64
N SER A 92 -24.53 -56.46 18.83
CA SER A 92 -25.31 -55.34 19.37
C SER A 92 -25.12 -55.16 20.88
N GLY A 93 -25.30 -53.93 21.34
CA GLY A 93 -25.12 -53.50 22.75
C GLY A 93 -23.63 -53.47 23.15
N ASN A 94 -23.14 -52.30 23.54
CA ASN A 94 -21.76 -52.10 24.04
C ASN A 94 -20.68 -52.83 23.26
N VAL A 95 -20.73 -52.79 21.92
CA VAL A 95 -19.76 -53.45 21.06
C VAL A 95 -18.38 -52.81 21.25
N GLU A 96 -17.39 -53.62 21.60
CA GLU A 96 -16.00 -53.25 21.68
C GLU A 96 -15.17 -54.18 20.78
N PHE A 97 -14.45 -53.58 19.83
CA PHE A 97 -13.52 -54.28 18.94
C PHE A 97 -12.11 -53.73 19.20
N ILE A 98 -11.15 -54.63 19.42
CA ILE A 98 -9.74 -54.30 19.66
C ILE A 98 -8.90 -55.10 18.67
N GLN A 99 -8.05 -54.39 17.91
CA GLN A 99 -7.07 -55.01 17.05
C GLN A 99 -5.67 -54.55 17.44
N ASP A 100 -4.83 -55.52 17.83
CA ASP A 100 -3.42 -55.32 18.15
C ASP A 100 -2.56 -55.77 16.98
N ARG A 101 -1.86 -54.85 16.35
CA ARG A 101 -0.86 -55.05 15.32
C ARG A 101 0.49 -54.50 15.78
N SER A 102 1.55 -54.96 15.13
CA SER A 102 2.90 -54.44 15.43
C SER A 102 3.10 -52.98 15.06
N ASP A 103 2.32 -52.47 14.11
CA ASP A 103 2.39 -51.12 13.55
C ASP A 103 1.31 -50.17 14.11
N PHE A 104 0.23 -50.69 14.69
CA PHE A 104 -0.79 -49.86 15.35
C PHE A 104 -1.69 -50.68 16.28
N ASN A 105 -2.35 -49.98 17.19
CA ASN A 105 -3.37 -50.53 18.08
C ASN A 105 -4.66 -49.76 17.86
N LEU A 106 -5.76 -50.43 17.53
CA LEU A 106 -7.06 -49.84 17.27
C LEU A 106 -8.08 -50.40 18.23
N ARG A 107 -8.80 -49.49 18.91
CA ARG A 107 -9.94 -49.81 19.76
C ARG A 107 -11.17 -49.09 19.20
N LEU A 108 -12.19 -49.84 18.84
CA LEU A 108 -13.44 -49.33 18.33
C LEU A 108 -14.57 -49.66 19.32
N LYS A 109 -15.41 -48.70 19.63
CA LYS A 109 -16.66 -48.86 20.38
C LYS A 109 -17.84 -48.42 19.53
N ALA A 110 -18.92 -49.18 19.55
CA ALA A 110 -20.12 -48.87 18.81
C ALA A 110 -21.37 -49.43 19.50
N ARG A 111 -22.54 -48.97 19.09
CA ARG A 111 -23.80 -49.55 19.52
C ARG A 111 -24.11 -50.85 18.79
N GLU A 112 -23.81 -50.91 17.52
CA GLU A 112 -24.03 -52.06 16.64
C GLU A 112 -22.82 -52.22 15.72
N ALA A 113 -22.46 -53.46 15.43
CA ALA A 113 -21.47 -53.79 14.42
C ALA A 113 -21.80 -55.07 13.67
N THR A 114 -21.32 -55.17 12.44
CA THR A 114 -21.43 -56.34 11.61
C THR A 114 -20.03 -56.69 11.12
N ILE A 115 -19.62 -57.96 11.31
CA ILE A 115 -18.35 -58.46 10.77
C ILE A 115 -18.71 -59.38 9.59
N GLY A 116 -18.10 -59.12 8.43
CA GLY A 116 -18.28 -59.95 7.24
C GLY A 116 -17.88 -61.41 7.48
N SER A 117 -18.51 -62.34 6.77
CA SER A 117 -18.23 -63.77 6.86
C SER A 117 -16.79 -64.11 6.52
N ASP A 118 -16.11 -63.29 5.71
CA ASP A 118 -14.69 -63.36 5.37
C ASP A 118 -13.75 -62.84 6.48
N LYS A 119 -14.33 -62.15 7.48
CA LYS A 119 -13.62 -61.48 8.58
C LYS A 119 -12.62 -60.40 8.12
N GLU A 120 -12.82 -59.83 6.93
CA GLU A 120 -11.97 -58.76 6.39
C GLU A 120 -12.55 -57.38 6.64
N GLU A 121 -13.88 -57.27 6.82
CA GLU A 121 -14.59 -56.02 7.00
C GLU A 121 -15.42 -56.01 8.30
N LEU A 122 -15.38 -54.85 8.99
CA LEU A 122 -16.26 -54.56 10.12
C LEU A 122 -17.03 -53.28 9.81
N SER A 123 -18.35 -53.33 9.79
CA SER A 123 -19.24 -52.17 9.69
C SER A 123 -19.83 -51.87 11.06
N ALA A 124 -19.68 -50.65 11.57
CA ALA A 124 -20.19 -50.18 12.85
C ALA A 124 -21.18 -49.03 12.67
N ARG A 125 -22.23 -49.02 13.50
CA ARG A 125 -23.31 -48.03 13.42
C ARG A 125 -23.71 -47.49 14.78
N GLY A 126 -24.32 -46.27 14.77
CA GLY A 126 -24.69 -45.54 15.96
C GLY A 126 -23.60 -44.58 16.36
N THR A 127 -23.41 -44.33 17.65
CA THR A 127 -22.25 -43.57 18.10
C THR A 127 -21.01 -44.45 18.03
N VAL A 128 -20.15 -44.23 17.05
CA VAL A 128 -18.91 -44.99 16.86
C VAL A 128 -17.75 -44.17 17.37
N GLU A 129 -16.95 -44.74 18.24
CA GLU A 129 -15.70 -44.13 18.77
C GLU A 129 -14.53 -45.06 18.40
N VAL A 130 -13.46 -44.48 17.87
CA VAL A 130 -12.21 -45.17 17.56
C VAL A 130 -11.05 -44.45 18.25
N GLU A 131 -10.23 -45.23 18.92
CA GLU A 131 -8.97 -44.79 19.51
C GLU A 131 -7.80 -45.58 18.89
N SER A 132 -6.77 -44.84 18.45
CA SER A 132 -5.53 -45.42 17.94
C SER A 132 -4.34 -44.53 18.35
N GLY A 133 -3.63 -44.92 19.40
CA GLY A 133 -2.61 -44.08 20.00
C GLY A 133 -3.19 -42.72 20.50
N GLU A 134 -2.69 -41.64 19.96
CA GLU A 134 -3.18 -40.28 20.30
C GLU A 134 -4.39 -39.86 19.47
N VAL A 135 -4.74 -40.61 18.43
CA VAL A 135 -5.86 -40.29 17.52
C VAL A 135 -7.15 -40.76 18.15
N ARG A 136 -8.11 -39.86 18.26
CA ARG A 136 -9.51 -40.14 18.62
C ARG A 136 -10.41 -39.75 17.45
N LEU A 137 -11.28 -40.69 17.06
CA LEU A 137 -12.23 -40.49 15.98
C LEU A 137 -13.63 -40.83 16.49
N SER A 138 -14.60 -40.00 16.18
CA SER A 138 -16.02 -40.28 16.39
C SER A 138 -16.78 -40.16 15.07
N ALA A 139 -17.81 -41.01 14.91
CA ALA A 139 -18.59 -41.12 13.68
C ALA A 139 -20.03 -41.58 13.95
N THR A 140 -20.90 -41.46 12.96
CA THR A 140 -22.24 -42.07 12.99
C THR A 140 -22.22 -43.47 12.40
N ASN A 141 -21.49 -43.65 11.31
CA ASN A 141 -21.26 -44.95 10.63
C ASN A 141 -19.78 -45.07 10.28
N LEU A 142 -19.29 -46.30 10.36
CA LEU A 142 -17.91 -46.59 10.02
C LEU A 142 -17.81 -47.99 9.40
N THR A 143 -17.07 -48.10 8.31
CA THR A 143 -16.63 -49.35 7.72
C THR A 143 -15.13 -49.46 7.85
N TYR A 144 -14.64 -50.51 8.51
CA TYR A 144 -13.23 -50.76 8.74
C TYR A 144 -12.76 -51.99 7.97
N GLN A 145 -11.79 -51.79 7.08
CA GLN A 145 -11.10 -52.87 6.36
C GLN A 145 -9.89 -53.34 7.17
N MET A 146 -10.00 -54.51 7.81
CA MET A 146 -9.03 -54.98 8.80
C MET A 146 -7.63 -55.23 8.22
N LYS A 147 -7.53 -55.59 6.95
CA LYS A 147 -6.26 -55.88 6.27
C LYS A 147 -5.50 -54.62 5.89
N SER A 148 -6.16 -53.64 5.29
CA SER A 148 -5.57 -52.36 4.84
C SER A 148 -5.46 -51.31 5.93
N GLY A 149 -6.22 -51.44 7.01
CA GLY A 149 -6.34 -50.43 8.04
C GLY A 149 -7.16 -49.20 7.60
N LEU A 150 -7.96 -49.31 6.52
CA LEU A 150 -8.81 -48.25 6.01
C LEU A 150 -10.11 -48.16 6.82
N LEU A 151 -10.39 -46.98 7.32
CA LEU A 151 -11.66 -46.60 7.93
C LEU A 151 -12.41 -45.65 6.97
N GLN A 152 -13.56 -46.07 6.48
CA GLN A 152 -14.51 -45.24 5.75
C GLN A 152 -15.57 -44.74 6.71
N VAL A 153 -15.69 -43.43 6.83
CA VAL A 153 -16.37 -42.78 7.98
C VAL A 153 -17.41 -41.78 7.50
N GLU A 154 -18.60 -41.84 8.10
CA GLU A 154 -19.64 -40.82 7.93
C GLU A 154 -19.74 -39.92 9.18
N ASN A 155 -19.85 -38.61 8.97
CA ASN A 155 -19.86 -37.60 10.01
C ASN A 155 -18.63 -37.71 10.93
N LEU A 156 -17.44 -37.66 10.30
CA LEU A 156 -16.15 -37.71 10.98
C LEU A 156 -15.97 -36.53 11.93
N LYS A 157 -15.54 -36.81 13.15
CA LYS A 157 -14.83 -35.88 14.02
C LYS A 157 -13.57 -36.58 14.51
N LEU A 158 -12.40 -36.13 14.04
CA LEU A 158 -11.09 -36.65 14.39
C LEU A 158 -10.37 -35.63 15.25
N THR A 159 -9.75 -36.06 16.33
CA THR A 159 -8.97 -35.23 17.25
C THR A 159 -7.62 -35.86 17.51
N ILE A 160 -6.55 -35.06 17.41
CA ILE A 160 -5.19 -35.45 17.78
C ILE A 160 -4.45 -34.24 18.36
N GLY A 161 -4.16 -34.28 19.65
CA GLY A 161 -3.59 -33.11 20.35
C GLY A 161 -4.45 -31.86 20.11
N PRO A 162 -3.86 -30.76 19.60
CA PRO A 162 -4.59 -29.50 19.31
C PRO A 162 -5.32 -29.52 17.95
N LEU A 163 -5.20 -30.57 17.16
CA LEU A 163 -5.78 -30.65 15.81
C LEU A 163 -7.15 -31.33 15.87
N GLU A 164 -8.17 -30.70 15.32
CA GLU A 164 -9.50 -31.26 15.10
C GLU A 164 -9.84 -31.22 13.60
N ILE A 165 -10.38 -32.33 13.07
CA ILE A 165 -10.89 -32.41 11.68
C ILE A 165 -12.33 -32.91 11.73
N SER A 166 -13.23 -32.19 11.05
CA SER A 166 -14.65 -32.55 10.92
C SER A 166 -15.02 -32.65 9.44
N ALA A 167 -15.67 -33.70 9.03
CA ALA A 167 -16.08 -33.92 7.64
C ALA A 167 -17.37 -34.75 7.56
N PRO A 168 -18.22 -34.55 6.54
CA PRO A 168 -19.41 -35.37 6.31
C PRO A 168 -19.02 -36.83 5.97
N GLN A 169 -17.93 -36.96 5.20
CA GLN A 169 -17.39 -38.25 4.77
C GLN A 169 -15.85 -38.22 4.78
N ALA A 170 -15.22 -39.29 5.19
CA ALA A 170 -13.76 -39.42 5.13
C ALA A 170 -13.32 -40.87 4.96
N ASP A 171 -12.18 -41.01 4.28
CA ASP A 171 -11.35 -42.20 4.27
C ASP A 171 -10.13 -41.94 5.13
N TYR A 172 -9.90 -42.76 6.15
CA TYR A 172 -8.75 -42.66 7.04
C TYR A 172 -7.98 -43.97 7.12
N TYR A 173 -6.69 -43.92 6.81
CA TYR A 173 -5.78 -45.05 6.94
C TYR A 173 -5.08 -44.97 8.30
N SER A 174 -5.38 -45.93 9.17
CA SER A 174 -4.75 -46.02 10.50
C SER A 174 -3.25 -46.30 10.42
N VAL A 175 -2.82 -47.02 9.38
CA VAL A 175 -1.40 -47.18 9.02
C VAL A 175 -0.95 -45.99 8.18
N GLY A 176 0.10 -45.28 8.62
CA GLY A 176 0.61 -44.06 7.97
C GLY A 176 -0.23 -42.81 8.20
N ARG A 177 -1.27 -42.89 9.05
CA ARG A 177 -2.05 -41.74 9.60
C ARG A 177 -2.48 -40.71 8.53
N LYS A 178 -2.96 -41.22 7.37
CA LYS A 178 -3.38 -40.41 6.22
C LYS A 178 -4.88 -40.47 6.05
N GLY A 179 -5.44 -39.35 5.51
CA GLY A 179 -6.85 -39.34 5.22
C GLY A 179 -7.25 -38.43 4.09
N SER A 180 -8.47 -38.67 3.60
CA SER A 180 -9.11 -37.80 2.60
C SER A 180 -10.58 -37.58 2.93
N CYS A 181 -11.04 -36.34 2.69
CA CYS A 181 -12.41 -35.90 2.92
C CYS A 181 -12.98 -35.41 1.59
N PRO A 182 -13.61 -36.27 0.77
CA PRO A 182 -14.00 -35.95 -0.61
C PRO A 182 -15.17 -34.96 -0.72
N GLN A 183 -15.94 -34.80 0.35
CA GLN A 183 -17.13 -33.90 0.40
C GLN A 183 -16.89 -32.65 1.23
N GLY A 184 -15.61 -32.25 1.39
CA GLY A 184 -15.22 -31.13 2.20
C GLY A 184 -14.91 -31.46 3.66
N ALA A 185 -14.15 -30.59 4.28
CA ALA A 185 -13.80 -30.69 5.69
C ALA A 185 -13.49 -29.34 6.31
N VAL A 186 -13.59 -29.32 7.62
CA VAL A 186 -13.10 -28.21 8.47
C VAL A 186 -12.02 -28.78 9.38
N LEU A 187 -10.83 -28.18 9.31
CA LEU A 187 -9.71 -28.44 10.20
C LEU A 187 -9.56 -27.26 11.13
N THR A 188 -9.41 -27.50 12.43
CA THR A 188 -9.24 -26.46 13.45
C THR A 188 -8.01 -26.77 14.30
N LEU A 189 -7.13 -25.78 14.47
CA LEU A 189 -6.01 -25.81 15.40
C LEU A 189 -6.40 -25.01 16.65
N VAL A 190 -6.93 -25.70 17.66
CA VAL A 190 -7.47 -25.08 18.88
C VAL A 190 -6.39 -24.57 19.84
N GLY A 191 -5.13 -24.94 19.65
CA GLY A 191 -3.98 -24.48 20.45
C GLY A 191 -3.56 -23.04 20.20
N LEU A 192 -4.03 -22.43 19.12
CA LEU A 192 -3.74 -21.04 18.76
C LEU A 192 -4.82 -20.09 19.33
N LYS A 193 -4.43 -18.85 19.59
CA LYS A 193 -5.34 -17.78 20.06
C LYS A 193 -5.20 -16.55 19.16
N PRO A 194 -6.18 -16.29 18.29
CA PRO A 194 -7.37 -17.11 17.98
C PRO A 194 -7.01 -18.42 17.25
N PRO A 195 -7.94 -19.40 17.21
CA PRO A 195 -7.71 -20.67 16.52
C PRO A 195 -7.54 -20.45 15.02
N LEU A 196 -6.71 -21.29 14.39
CA LEU A 196 -6.63 -21.36 12.93
C LEU A 196 -7.67 -22.37 12.42
N VAL A 197 -8.59 -21.87 11.61
CA VAL A 197 -9.62 -22.71 10.96
C VAL A 197 -9.31 -22.81 9.47
N VAL A 198 -9.20 -24.03 8.95
CA VAL A 198 -9.00 -24.31 7.52
C VAL A 198 -10.22 -25.06 6.99
N LYS A 199 -10.73 -24.65 5.85
CA LYS A 199 -11.84 -25.27 5.13
C LYS A 199 -11.41 -25.61 3.70
N GLY A 200 -11.93 -26.71 3.16
CA GLY A 200 -11.70 -27.10 1.78
C GLY A 200 -12.84 -27.94 1.25
N GLU A 201 -13.07 -27.90 -0.07
CA GLU A 201 -14.09 -28.72 -0.75
C GLU A 201 -13.69 -30.19 -0.83
N ARG A 202 -12.40 -30.45 -0.98
CA ARG A 202 -11.75 -31.76 -0.90
C ARG A 202 -10.47 -31.60 -0.11
N LEU A 203 -10.38 -32.26 1.02
CA LEU A 203 -9.23 -32.15 1.92
C LEU A 203 -8.50 -33.48 2.01
N ARG A 204 -7.18 -33.47 1.91
CA ARG A 204 -6.27 -34.59 2.15
C ARG A 204 -5.31 -34.22 3.26
N PHE A 205 -4.99 -35.15 4.11
CA PHE A 205 -4.04 -34.92 5.19
C PHE A 205 -3.14 -36.14 5.41
N ASP A 206 -1.91 -35.84 5.79
CA ASP A 206 -0.90 -36.81 6.21
C ASP A 206 -0.34 -36.30 7.56
N LEU A 207 -0.75 -36.95 8.64
CA LEU A 207 -0.39 -36.54 10.00
C LEU A 207 1.08 -36.87 10.34
N ASP A 208 1.72 -37.81 9.62
CA ASP A 208 3.12 -38.13 9.84
C ASP A 208 4.06 -37.12 9.20
N SER A 209 3.71 -36.55 8.04
CA SER A 209 4.43 -35.42 7.43
C SER A 209 3.96 -34.07 7.92
N GLY A 210 2.79 -34.00 8.56
CA GLY A 210 2.14 -32.75 8.96
C GLY A 210 1.53 -31.98 7.79
N GLN A 211 1.36 -32.59 6.61
CA GLN A 211 0.87 -31.94 5.41
C GLN A 211 -0.64 -32.06 5.27
N VAL A 212 -1.28 -30.94 4.96
CA VAL A 212 -2.70 -30.86 4.65
C VAL A 212 -2.85 -30.11 3.32
N GLU A 213 -3.58 -30.70 2.40
CA GLU A 213 -3.89 -30.12 1.08
C GLU A 213 -5.40 -30.03 0.89
N ALA A 214 -5.88 -28.97 0.26
CA ALA A 214 -7.29 -28.85 -0.06
C ALA A 214 -7.52 -28.11 -1.38
N ASP A 215 -8.55 -28.53 -2.10
CA ASP A 215 -9.18 -27.76 -3.16
C ASP A 215 -10.20 -26.79 -2.55
N GLY A 216 -10.39 -25.62 -3.17
CA GLY A 216 -11.24 -24.58 -2.57
C GLY A 216 -10.76 -24.17 -1.18
N PHE A 217 -9.44 -24.03 -1.03
CA PHE A 217 -8.79 -23.80 0.25
C PHE A 217 -9.15 -22.43 0.82
N MET A 218 -9.60 -22.41 2.04
CA MET A 218 -9.87 -21.20 2.82
C MET A 218 -9.31 -21.36 4.22
N PHE A 219 -8.68 -20.33 4.76
CA PHE A 219 -8.29 -20.31 6.16
C PHE A 219 -8.64 -19.00 6.85
N GLU A 220 -8.79 -19.03 8.16
CA GLU A 220 -9.07 -17.88 9.01
C GLU A 220 -8.38 -18.04 10.37
N ASN A 221 -7.74 -16.98 10.84
CA ASN A 221 -7.15 -16.87 12.15
C ASN A 221 -7.42 -15.47 12.73
N GLY A 222 -8.67 -15.18 13.09
CA GLY A 222 -9.06 -13.89 13.67
C GLY A 222 -8.68 -12.68 12.83
N SER A 223 -7.43 -12.23 12.97
CA SER A 223 -6.93 -11.03 12.30
C SER A 223 -6.52 -11.23 10.85
N TRP A 224 -6.30 -12.44 10.40
CA TRP A 224 -5.86 -12.72 9.02
C TRP A 224 -6.55 -13.94 8.44
N SER A 225 -6.79 -13.89 7.14
CA SER A 225 -7.49 -14.94 6.41
C SER A 225 -6.99 -15.02 4.97
N GLY A 226 -7.26 -16.16 4.32
CA GLY A 226 -6.92 -16.33 2.92
C GLY A 226 -7.79 -17.38 2.24
N LEU A 227 -7.84 -17.28 0.92
CA LEU A 227 -8.53 -18.23 0.06
C LEU A 227 -7.75 -18.44 -1.25
N ALA A 228 -7.88 -19.62 -1.83
CA ALA A 228 -7.30 -19.97 -3.11
C ALA A 228 -8.02 -21.16 -3.76
N SER A 229 -7.77 -21.40 -5.04
CA SER A 229 -8.28 -22.61 -5.72
C SER A 229 -7.71 -23.88 -5.10
N VAL A 230 -6.43 -23.85 -4.70
CA VAL A 230 -5.73 -24.94 -4.02
C VAL A 230 -4.86 -24.36 -2.92
N GLY A 231 -4.79 -25.03 -1.79
CA GLY A 231 -3.90 -24.62 -0.70
C GLY A 231 -3.27 -25.80 0.01
N THR A 232 -2.12 -25.54 0.59
CA THR A 232 -1.36 -26.49 1.40
C THR A 232 -1.03 -25.85 2.75
N LEU A 233 -1.29 -26.58 3.83
CA LEU A 233 -0.85 -26.26 5.18
C LEU A 233 0.18 -27.28 5.63
N LEU A 234 1.34 -26.80 6.09
CA LEU A 234 2.37 -27.61 6.72
C LEU A 234 2.38 -27.37 8.22
N LEU A 235 2.26 -28.42 9.00
CA LEU A 235 2.27 -28.44 10.45
C LEU A 235 3.58 -29.04 10.97
N ALA A 236 4.05 -28.55 12.10
CA ALA A 236 5.16 -29.18 12.82
C ALA A 236 4.72 -30.53 13.40
N GLN A 237 5.49 -31.59 13.18
CA GLN A 237 5.13 -32.94 13.60
C GLN A 237 4.99 -33.11 15.11
N ALA A 238 5.77 -32.34 15.90
CA ALA A 238 5.82 -32.52 17.35
C ALA A 238 4.59 -31.94 18.09
N ASN A 239 3.98 -30.86 17.57
CA ASN A 239 2.95 -30.11 18.29
C ASN A 239 1.82 -29.59 17.39
N PHE A 240 1.82 -29.94 16.10
CA PHE A 240 0.87 -29.48 15.09
C PHE A 240 0.78 -27.95 14.96
N GLU A 241 1.83 -27.20 15.31
CA GLU A 241 1.89 -25.78 15.04
C GLU A 241 2.02 -25.50 13.54
N PRO A 242 1.29 -24.52 12.99
CA PRO A 242 1.39 -24.17 11.58
C PRO A 242 2.77 -23.54 11.30
N MET A 243 3.48 -24.11 10.32
CA MET A 243 4.79 -23.65 9.87
C MET A 243 4.72 -22.92 8.55
N LYS A 244 3.88 -23.38 7.64
CA LYS A 244 3.75 -22.82 6.30
C LYS A 244 2.31 -22.98 5.79
N ILE A 245 1.81 -21.94 5.12
CA ILE A 245 0.58 -22.00 4.33
C ILE A 245 0.94 -21.55 2.92
N GLU A 246 0.55 -22.31 1.92
CA GLU A 246 0.74 -21.98 0.53
C GLU A 246 -0.61 -21.96 -0.18
N LEU A 247 -0.91 -20.85 -0.85
CA LEU A 247 -2.12 -20.61 -1.61
C LEU A 247 -1.75 -20.54 -3.09
N ALA A 248 -2.47 -21.24 -3.94
CA ALA A 248 -2.22 -21.27 -5.37
C ALA A 248 -3.52 -21.18 -6.19
N GLY A 249 -3.46 -20.46 -7.29
CA GLY A 249 -4.59 -20.22 -8.20
C GLY A 249 -5.59 -19.21 -7.62
N LYS A 250 -5.57 -17.98 -8.10
CA LYS A 250 -6.43 -16.85 -7.65
C LYS A 250 -6.37 -16.68 -6.12
N ALA A 251 -5.15 -16.66 -5.60
CA ALA A 251 -4.90 -16.52 -4.18
C ALA A 251 -5.27 -15.11 -3.70
N PHE A 252 -5.92 -15.06 -2.56
CA PHE A 252 -6.32 -13.84 -1.89
C PHE A 252 -5.98 -13.94 -0.40
N PHE A 253 -5.41 -12.87 0.15
CA PHE A 253 -5.05 -12.77 1.55
C PHE A 253 -5.59 -11.47 2.13
N LYS A 254 -6.13 -11.54 3.34
CA LYS A 254 -6.60 -10.41 4.13
C LYS A 254 -5.87 -10.33 5.45
N LEU A 255 -5.46 -9.13 5.82
CA LEU A 255 -4.96 -8.79 7.13
C LEU A 255 -5.82 -7.67 7.71
N ARG A 256 -6.31 -7.85 8.93
CA ARG A 256 -7.02 -6.85 9.72
C ARG A 256 -6.19 -6.52 10.94
N GLN A 257 -5.99 -5.24 11.19
CA GLN A 257 -5.30 -4.75 12.39
C GLN A 257 -6.31 -4.12 13.33
N GLU A 258 -6.08 -4.20 14.63
CA GLU A 258 -6.88 -3.47 15.61
C GLU A 258 -6.66 -1.96 15.45
N GLU A 259 -7.69 -1.14 15.75
CA GLU A 259 -7.74 0.31 15.45
C GLU A 259 -6.58 1.16 15.99
N ASP A 260 -5.82 0.68 16.96
CA ASP A 260 -4.67 1.40 17.55
C ASP A 260 -3.33 1.20 16.83
N SER A 261 -3.27 0.45 15.75
CA SER A 261 -2.03 0.20 15.00
C SER A 261 -1.85 1.17 13.83
N ALA A 262 -0.69 1.74 13.74
CA ALA A 262 -0.36 3.05 13.20
C ALA A 262 -0.57 3.33 11.70
N THR A 263 -0.82 2.38 10.79
CA THR A 263 -0.77 2.74 9.36
C THR A 263 -1.96 2.28 8.52
N PHE A 264 -2.49 1.07 8.71
CA PHE A 264 -3.65 0.56 7.96
C PHE A 264 -4.46 -0.40 8.81
N ASN A 265 -5.78 -0.23 8.83
CA ASN A 265 -6.70 -1.14 9.54
C ASN A 265 -7.02 -2.37 8.70
N HIS A 266 -6.82 -2.30 7.41
CA HIS A 266 -7.18 -3.33 6.47
C HIS A 266 -6.18 -3.42 5.32
N LEU A 267 -5.72 -4.64 4.99
CA LEU A 267 -4.88 -4.93 3.84
C LEU A 267 -5.43 -6.14 3.10
N ASP A 268 -5.74 -5.96 1.83
CA ASP A 268 -6.13 -6.99 0.87
C ASP A 268 -5.00 -7.21 -0.13
N LEU A 269 -4.62 -8.46 -0.37
CA LEU A 269 -3.58 -8.85 -1.31
C LEU A 269 -4.09 -9.95 -2.24
N LYS A 270 -3.87 -9.79 -3.54
CA LYS A 270 -4.23 -10.76 -4.59
C LYS A 270 -3.01 -11.16 -5.39
N SER A 271 -2.95 -12.44 -5.75
CA SER A 271 -1.92 -13.00 -6.60
C SER A 271 -2.33 -14.39 -7.11
N ASP A 272 -1.56 -14.96 -8.03
CA ASP A 272 -1.70 -16.38 -8.37
C ASP A 272 -1.09 -17.29 -7.32
N ARG A 273 -0.12 -16.81 -6.53
CA ARG A 273 0.54 -17.60 -5.49
C ARG A 273 0.92 -16.74 -4.30
N ILE A 274 0.56 -17.18 -3.09
CA ILE A 274 0.91 -16.56 -1.81
C ILE A 274 1.47 -17.63 -0.88
N ILE A 275 2.60 -17.34 -0.26
CA ILE A 275 3.29 -18.24 0.66
C ILE A 275 3.44 -17.54 2.01
N LEU A 276 2.85 -18.09 3.05
CA LEU A 276 3.05 -17.66 4.42
C LEU A 276 4.00 -18.65 5.12
N THR A 277 5.03 -18.15 5.75
CA THR A 277 6.00 -18.95 6.50
C THR A 277 6.16 -18.36 7.89
N ARG A 278 6.07 -19.20 8.90
CA ARG A 278 6.32 -18.81 10.29
C ARG A 278 7.81 -18.79 10.57
N GLN A 279 8.31 -17.64 11.06
CA GLN A 279 9.69 -17.47 11.49
C GLN A 279 9.68 -17.13 12.99
N GLN A 280 10.01 -18.11 13.83
CA GLN A 280 9.91 -18.01 15.29
C GLN A 280 8.47 -17.71 15.73
N VAL A 281 8.16 -16.45 16.01
CA VAL A 281 6.84 -15.97 16.42
C VAL A 281 6.10 -15.28 15.28
N ASP A 282 6.82 -14.58 14.41
CA ASP A 282 6.25 -13.76 13.34
C ASP A 282 5.94 -14.58 12.08
N TRP A 283 5.07 -14.05 11.25
CA TRP A 283 4.74 -14.58 9.94
C TRP A 283 5.34 -13.73 8.83
N THR A 284 5.96 -14.37 7.87
CA THR A 284 6.40 -13.76 6.62
C THR A 284 5.49 -14.24 5.49
N LEU A 285 4.83 -13.32 4.83
CA LEU A 285 4.09 -13.53 3.60
C LEU A 285 4.99 -13.17 2.42
N LEU A 286 5.12 -14.08 1.48
CA LEU A 286 5.85 -13.89 0.23
C LEU A 286 4.90 -14.11 -0.95
N VAL A 287 4.87 -13.15 -1.87
CA VAL A 287 4.29 -13.30 -3.21
C VAL A 287 5.43 -13.28 -4.21
N PRO A 288 5.73 -14.39 -4.89
CA PRO A 288 6.88 -14.45 -5.78
C PRO A 288 6.63 -13.86 -7.17
N ASP A 289 5.37 -13.85 -7.65
CA ASP A 289 5.03 -13.61 -9.06
C ASP A 289 3.78 -12.72 -9.17
N GLY A 290 3.97 -11.42 -9.32
CA GLY A 290 2.90 -10.45 -9.54
C GLY A 290 1.89 -10.32 -8.38
N TRP A 291 1.60 -9.13 -7.96
CA TRP A 291 0.66 -8.86 -6.89
C TRP A 291 -0.16 -7.59 -7.13
N GLU A 292 -1.36 -7.58 -6.58
CA GLU A 292 -2.20 -6.40 -6.41
C GLU A 292 -2.53 -6.25 -4.93
N MET A 293 -2.39 -5.05 -4.40
CA MET A 293 -2.64 -4.73 -3.00
C MET A 293 -3.59 -3.56 -2.86
N ARG A 294 -4.42 -3.61 -1.84
CA ARG A 294 -5.20 -2.49 -1.34
C ARG A 294 -5.07 -2.45 0.18
N ALA A 295 -4.60 -1.35 0.71
CA ALA A 295 -4.56 -1.06 2.13
C ALA A 295 -5.39 0.19 2.41
N GLU A 296 -6.11 0.21 3.52
CA GLU A 296 -7.08 1.27 3.82
C GLU A 296 -7.16 1.52 5.32
N ASP A 297 -7.21 2.79 5.70
CA ASP A 297 -7.59 3.24 7.03
C ASP A 297 -8.77 4.23 6.95
N SER A 298 -9.05 4.96 8.03
CA SER A 298 -10.16 5.93 8.07
C SER A 298 -9.95 7.17 7.20
N GLN A 299 -8.72 7.48 6.81
CA GLN A 299 -8.35 8.73 6.12
C GLN A 299 -7.64 8.48 4.79
N GLN A 300 -6.92 7.38 4.67
CA GLN A 300 -6.06 7.09 3.54
C GLN A 300 -6.36 5.72 2.94
N LYS A 301 -6.14 5.63 1.65
CA LYS A 301 -6.17 4.38 0.88
C LYS A 301 -4.89 4.28 0.07
N VAL A 302 -4.25 3.14 0.09
CA VAL A 302 -3.10 2.82 -0.74
C VAL A 302 -3.47 1.66 -1.65
N GLU A 303 -3.27 1.83 -2.95
CA GLU A 303 -3.35 0.76 -3.94
C GLU A 303 -1.95 0.50 -4.50
N GLY A 304 -1.61 -0.76 -4.72
CA GLY A 304 -0.29 -1.10 -5.22
C GLY A 304 -0.28 -2.33 -6.10
N ASN A 305 0.74 -2.41 -6.93
CA ASN A 305 1.06 -3.58 -7.74
C ASN A 305 2.58 -3.69 -7.94
N GLY A 306 3.03 -4.86 -8.34
CA GLY A 306 4.44 -5.10 -8.61
C GLY A 306 4.74 -6.55 -8.91
N GLU A 307 6.02 -6.90 -9.00
CA GLU A 307 6.46 -8.26 -9.32
C GLU A 307 6.53 -9.15 -8.09
N LYS A 308 7.19 -8.70 -7.04
CA LYS A 308 7.40 -9.49 -5.82
C LYS A 308 7.10 -8.65 -4.58
N ILE A 309 6.50 -9.27 -3.56
CA ILE A 309 6.26 -8.62 -2.27
C ILE A 309 6.61 -9.58 -1.12
N GLU A 310 7.16 -9.02 -0.06
CA GLU A 310 7.40 -9.67 1.22
C GLU A 310 6.81 -8.80 2.33
N LEU A 311 5.94 -9.37 3.15
CA LEU A 311 5.27 -8.72 4.27
C LEU A 311 5.54 -9.52 5.54
N THR A 312 6.01 -8.86 6.59
CA THR A 312 6.18 -9.47 7.91
C THR A 312 5.11 -8.93 8.87
N PHE A 313 4.46 -9.83 9.61
CA PHE A 313 3.42 -9.47 10.57
C PHE A 313 3.42 -10.41 11.78
N LYS A 314 2.93 -9.92 12.91
CA LYS A 314 2.75 -10.69 14.15
C LYS A 314 1.50 -11.58 14.09
N PRO A 315 1.38 -12.61 14.90
CA PRO A 315 0.19 -13.46 14.97
C PRO A 315 -1.13 -12.70 15.18
N GLY A 316 -1.10 -11.58 15.91
CA GLY A 316 -2.23 -10.68 16.12
C GLY A 316 -2.59 -9.79 14.94
N GLY A 317 -1.94 -9.96 13.77
CA GLY A 317 -2.24 -9.20 12.56
C GLY A 317 -1.46 -7.89 12.42
N GLN A 318 -0.64 -7.48 13.41
CA GLN A 318 0.17 -6.27 13.30
C GLN A 318 1.28 -6.45 12.26
N ALA A 319 1.15 -5.81 11.12
CA ALA A 319 2.19 -5.75 10.11
C ALA A 319 3.34 -4.84 10.59
N THR A 320 4.58 -5.28 10.35
CA THR A 320 5.78 -4.58 10.83
C THR A 320 6.70 -4.14 9.71
N TYR A 321 6.75 -4.87 8.64
CA TYR A 321 7.68 -4.62 7.53
C TYR A 321 7.08 -5.04 6.20
N PHE A 322 7.32 -4.23 5.17
CA PHE A 322 6.90 -4.44 3.80
C PHE A 322 8.07 -4.19 2.85
N LEU A 323 8.32 -5.11 1.95
CA LEU A 323 9.32 -5.00 0.89
C LEU A 323 8.70 -5.41 -0.43
N ALA A 324 8.77 -4.54 -1.45
CA ALA A 324 8.30 -4.84 -2.79
C ALA A 324 9.36 -4.58 -3.86
N GLN A 325 9.28 -5.31 -4.97
CA GLN A 325 10.14 -5.16 -6.14
C GLN A 325 9.30 -4.76 -7.35
N ALA A 326 9.88 -3.89 -8.20
CA ALA A 326 9.25 -3.31 -9.39
C ALA A 326 7.85 -2.78 -9.06
N ALA A 327 7.75 -1.99 -7.97
CA ALA A 327 6.48 -1.63 -7.35
C ALA A 327 5.99 -0.25 -7.76
N THR A 328 4.68 -0.16 -7.91
CA THR A 328 3.94 1.09 -8.00
C THR A 328 2.93 1.15 -6.86
N LEU A 329 2.96 2.22 -6.06
CA LEU A 329 1.96 2.51 -5.04
C LEU A 329 1.23 3.82 -5.37
N ILE A 330 -0.07 3.83 -5.23
CA ILE A 330 -0.92 5.01 -5.39
C ILE A 330 -1.57 5.32 -4.06
N VAL A 331 -1.27 6.50 -3.52
CA VAL A 331 -1.84 6.99 -2.26
C VAL A 331 -3.02 7.89 -2.56
N PHE A 332 -4.14 7.62 -1.92
CA PHE A 332 -5.35 8.42 -1.97
C PHE A 332 -5.61 9.04 -0.60
N LYS A 333 -5.97 10.30 -0.58
CA LYS A 333 -6.41 11.03 0.61
C LYS A 333 -7.77 11.67 0.32
N ASP A 334 -8.73 11.51 1.22
CA ASP A 334 -10.11 11.99 1.01
C ASP A 334 -10.71 11.55 -0.34
N GLY A 335 -10.37 10.32 -0.77
CA GLY A 335 -10.84 9.73 -2.02
C GLY A 335 -10.22 10.29 -3.31
N LYS A 336 -9.25 11.21 -3.21
CA LYS A 336 -8.52 11.77 -4.36
C LYS A 336 -7.11 11.20 -4.41
N LYS A 337 -6.63 10.90 -5.63
CA LYS A 337 -5.23 10.52 -5.84
C LYS A 337 -4.34 11.70 -5.42
N GLU A 338 -3.50 11.48 -4.42
CA GLU A 338 -2.53 12.45 -3.90
C GLU A 338 -1.18 12.28 -4.60
N VAL A 339 -0.65 11.05 -4.55
CA VAL A 339 0.68 10.75 -5.08
C VAL A 339 0.76 9.33 -5.63
N GLU A 340 1.63 9.13 -6.61
CA GLU A 340 2.05 7.83 -7.12
C GLU A 340 3.54 7.67 -6.88
N LEU A 341 3.93 6.55 -6.27
CA LEU A 341 5.30 6.17 -5.95
C LEU A 341 5.70 4.98 -6.81
N GLN A 342 6.86 5.05 -7.46
CA GLN A 342 7.39 3.97 -8.28
C GLN A 342 8.86 3.74 -7.93
N ALA A 343 9.29 2.47 -7.85
CA ALA A 343 10.69 2.11 -7.65
C ALA A 343 10.96 0.67 -8.05
N ASP A 344 12.23 0.37 -8.36
CA ASP A 344 12.68 -1.01 -8.53
C ASP A 344 12.64 -1.76 -7.19
N ARG A 345 12.86 -1.05 -6.09
CA ARG A 345 12.77 -1.58 -4.74
C ARG A 345 12.12 -0.58 -3.81
N LEU A 346 11.06 -1.02 -3.15
CA LEU A 346 10.30 -0.25 -2.19
C LEU A 346 10.31 -0.97 -0.85
N LYS A 347 10.60 -0.23 0.22
CA LYS A 347 10.52 -0.70 1.60
C LYS A 347 9.62 0.23 2.39
N GLU A 348 8.79 -0.32 3.23
CA GLU A 348 7.98 0.43 4.19
C GLU A 348 8.17 -0.13 5.59
N ASP A 349 8.47 0.74 6.51
CA ASP A 349 8.30 0.49 7.93
C ASP A 349 6.87 0.89 8.32
N LEU A 350 6.00 -0.10 8.42
CA LEU A 350 4.58 0.09 8.69
C LEU A 350 4.29 0.67 10.08
N LEU A 351 5.28 0.70 10.98
CA LEU A 351 5.13 1.32 12.30
C LEU A 351 5.36 2.83 12.26
N SER A 352 6.24 3.28 11.38
CA SER A 352 6.57 4.71 11.22
C SER A 352 5.83 5.39 10.08
N GLY A 353 5.22 4.64 9.16
CA GLY A 353 4.59 5.17 7.95
C GLY A 353 5.57 5.76 6.93
N LEU A 354 6.86 5.38 7.04
CA LEU A 354 7.92 5.84 6.14
C LEU A 354 8.15 4.84 5.02
N ILE A 355 7.94 5.29 3.78
CA ILE A 355 8.20 4.52 2.56
C ILE A 355 9.55 4.94 2.00
N SER A 356 10.48 4.00 1.87
CA SER A 356 11.77 4.20 1.22
C SER A 356 11.79 3.54 -0.15
N LEU A 357 12.18 4.28 -1.17
CA LEU A 357 12.28 3.86 -2.56
C LEU A 357 13.76 3.89 -2.97
N ASP A 358 14.27 2.74 -3.39
CA ASP A 358 15.63 2.57 -3.85
C ASP A 358 15.65 2.24 -5.35
N ALA A 359 16.60 2.77 -6.07
CA ALA A 359 16.82 2.63 -7.49
C ALA A 359 15.61 3.06 -8.36
N SER A 360 15.84 3.96 -9.29
CA SER A 360 14.79 4.50 -10.18
C SER A 360 13.57 5.05 -9.44
N ALA A 361 13.80 5.66 -8.26
CA ALA A 361 12.73 6.17 -7.42
C ALA A 361 12.01 7.34 -8.09
N ARG A 362 10.68 7.25 -8.17
CA ARG A 362 9.81 8.28 -8.75
C ARG A 362 8.66 8.60 -7.81
N LEU A 363 8.35 9.88 -7.72
CA LEU A 363 7.16 10.39 -7.06
C LEU A 363 6.43 11.29 -8.04
N ILE A 364 5.15 11.00 -8.29
CA ILE A 364 4.32 11.72 -9.24
C ILE A 364 3.09 12.25 -8.50
N SER A 365 2.96 13.56 -8.47
CA SER A 365 1.78 14.27 -7.97
C SER A 365 1.15 15.11 -9.08
N ASN A 366 0.05 15.78 -8.78
CA ASN A 366 -0.55 16.73 -9.72
C ASN A 366 0.33 17.98 -9.93
N GLU A 367 1.14 18.32 -8.95
CA GLU A 367 1.93 19.55 -8.91
C GLU A 367 3.34 19.36 -9.44
N PHE A 368 3.91 18.18 -9.27
CA PHE A 368 5.29 17.91 -9.67
C PHE A 368 5.55 16.42 -9.87
N ARG A 369 6.62 16.12 -10.60
CA ARG A 369 7.23 14.80 -10.74
C ARG A 369 8.66 14.87 -10.25
N LEU A 370 9.05 13.92 -9.41
CA LEU A 370 10.39 13.79 -8.86
C LEU A 370 10.98 12.45 -9.29
N GLU A 371 12.19 12.48 -9.83
CA GLU A 371 13.02 11.29 -10.06
C GLU A 371 14.28 11.40 -9.19
N ALA A 372 14.69 10.31 -8.56
CA ALA A 372 15.78 10.30 -7.62
C ALA A 372 16.50 8.94 -7.57
N SER A 373 17.74 8.93 -7.10
CA SER A 373 18.45 7.67 -6.83
C SER A 373 17.92 6.97 -5.59
N TRP A 374 17.50 7.76 -4.61
CA TRP A 374 16.84 7.34 -3.38
C TRP A 374 15.78 8.36 -2.97
N LEU A 375 14.65 7.88 -2.47
CA LEU A 375 13.56 8.71 -2.00
C LEU A 375 12.93 8.10 -0.74
N GLN A 376 12.63 8.91 0.25
CA GLN A 376 11.82 8.57 1.42
C GLN A 376 10.57 9.44 1.42
N PHE A 377 9.42 8.80 1.52
CA PHE A 377 8.12 9.46 1.58
C PHE A 377 7.43 9.16 2.91
N ASP A 378 6.89 10.18 3.54
CA ASP A 378 6.14 10.08 4.79
C ASP A 378 4.64 10.15 4.50
N LEU A 379 3.92 9.05 4.74
CA LEU A 379 2.47 8.95 4.50
C LEU A 379 1.67 9.95 5.35
N ALA A 380 2.10 10.22 6.58
CA ALA A 380 1.36 11.06 7.51
C ALA A 380 1.42 12.55 7.12
N SER A 381 2.62 13.04 6.79
CA SER A 381 2.86 14.45 6.44
C SER A 381 2.75 14.73 4.95
N SER A 382 2.72 13.70 4.10
CA SER A 382 2.89 13.78 2.64
C SER A 382 4.19 14.49 2.24
N GLY A 383 5.19 14.47 3.14
CA GLY A 383 6.51 15.01 2.93
C GLY A 383 7.46 14.00 2.30
N PHE A 384 8.54 14.49 1.68
CA PHE A 384 9.57 13.59 1.16
C PHE A 384 11.00 14.13 1.40
N ARG A 385 11.95 13.20 1.34
CA ARG A 385 13.38 13.46 1.21
C ARG A 385 13.95 12.60 0.08
N ALA A 386 14.79 13.18 -0.78
CA ALA A 386 15.36 12.47 -1.91
C ALA A 386 16.83 12.88 -2.15
N GLU A 387 17.60 11.97 -2.78
CA GLU A 387 18.98 12.18 -3.16
C GLU A 387 19.13 12.11 -4.69
N GLN A 388 20.03 12.93 -5.25
CA GLN A 388 20.23 13.07 -6.70
C GLN A 388 18.91 13.38 -7.41
N ALA A 389 18.21 14.40 -6.90
CA ALA A 389 16.83 14.70 -7.26
C ALA A 389 16.73 15.49 -8.56
N GLN A 390 15.94 15.01 -9.50
CA GLN A 390 15.47 15.74 -10.67
C GLN A 390 13.98 16.02 -10.49
N LEU A 391 13.62 17.29 -10.42
CA LEU A 391 12.28 17.77 -10.18
C LEU A 391 11.71 18.41 -11.45
N GLU A 392 10.53 17.98 -11.86
CA GLU A 392 9.73 18.59 -12.90
C GLU A 392 8.48 19.18 -12.24
N ILE A 393 8.44 20.51 -12.16
CA ILE A 393 7.33 21.24 -11.52
C ILE A 393 6.30 21.58 -12.58
N SER A 394 5.07 21.12 -12.39
CA SER A 394 3.94 21.38 -13.28
C SER A 394 3.58 22.89 -13.28
N PRO A 395 3.14 23.45 -14.40
CA PRO A 395 2.63 24.81 -14.45
C PRO A 395 1.51 25.10 -13.45
N ILE A 396 0.73 24.12 -13.07
CA ILE A 396 -0.37 24.25 -12.08
C ILE A 396 0.13 24.61 -10.67
N PHE A 397 1.40 24.33 -10.38
CA PHE A 397 2.04 24.72 -9.13
C PHE A 397 2.10 26.23 -8.97
N PHE A 398 2.23 26.97 -10.08
CA PHE A 398 2.32 28.42 -10.09
C PHE A 398 0.95 29.03 -10.27
N LYS A 399 0.44 29.73 -9.26
CA LYS A 399 -0.88 30.40 -9.31
C LYS A 399 -0.94 31.57 -10.30
N SER A 400 0.23 32.10 -10.67
CA SER A 400 0.37 33.20 -11.66
C SER A 400 1.61 32.98 -12.52
N ALA A 401 1.55 33.43 -13.78
CA ALA A 401 2.74 33.52 -14.61
C ALA A 401 3.70 34.55 -13.99
N GLY A 402 4.84 34.09 -13.52
CA GLY A 402 5.91 34.94 -13.05
C GLY A 402 6.84 35.37 -14.19
N PRO A 403 7.75 36.30 -13.94
CA PRO A 403 8.80 36.60 -14.88
C PRO A 403 9.60 35.33 -15.12
N PHE A 404 9.81 34.97 -16.39
CA PHE A 404 10.54 33.79 -16.89
C PHE A 404 9.88 32.43 -16.70
N PHE A 405 8.72 32.32 -16.03
CA PHE A 405 8.01 31.05 -15.90
C PHE A 405 6.76 31.04 -16.78
N LYS A 406 6.79 30.19 -17.81
CA LYS A 406 5.65 29.96 -18.67
C LYS A 406 4.68 28.99 -18.01
N THR A 407 3.40 29.34 -17.99
CA THR A 407 2.33 28.51 -17.42
C THR A 407 1.90 27.37 -18.33
N ASP A 408 2.48 27.23 -19.51
CA ASP A 408 2.23 26.15 -20.47
C ASP A 408 3.32 25.09 -20.51
N ARG A 409 4.40 25.26 -19.76
CA ARG A 409 5.55 24.35 -19.73
C ARG A 409 6.03 24.08 -18.31
N PRO A 410 6.53 22.87 -18.03
CA PRO A 410 7.09 22.55 -16.72
C PRO A 410 8.40 23.31 -16.49
N LEU A 411 8.67 23.56 -15.22
CA LEU A 411 9.97 24.00 -14.74
C LEU A 411 10.78 22.77 -14.33
N LEU A 412 12.01 22.69 -14.80
CA LEU A 412 12.91 21.61 -14.47
C LEU A 412 13.93 22.08 -13.44
N ALA A 413 14.21 21.26 -12.44
CA ALA A 413 15.23 21.55 -11.43
C ALA A 413 15.99 20.29 -11.04
N TYR A 414 17.26 20.44 -10.75
CA TYR A 414 18.13 19.40 -10.25
C TYR A 414 18.79 19.85 -8.95
N GLY A 415 18.98 18.93 -8.01
CA GLY A 415 19.75 19.14 -6.78
C GLY A 415 20.31 17.82 -6.24
N GLN A 416 21.38 17.89 -5.46
CA GLN A 416 21.92 16.69 -4.80
C GLN A 416 20.97 16.14 -3.75
N GLU A 417 20.25 17.01 -3.06
CA GLU A 417 19.20 16.65 -2.12
C GLU A 417 17.91 17.43 -2.44
N ALA A 418 16.77 16.79 -2.23
CA ALA A 418 15.46 17.42 -2.24
C ALA A 418 14.69 17.07 -0.97
N ARG A 419 13.92 18.03 -0.44
CA ARG A 419 13.02 17.84 0.70
C ARG A 419 11.71 18.55 0.44
N SER A 420 10.63 17.99 0.91
CA SER A 420 9.32 18.63 0.84
C SER A 420 8.66 18.66 2.21
N SER A 421 7.97 19.76 2.47
CA SER A 421 7.00 19.90 3.55
C SER A 421 5.63 20.27 2.97
N SER A 422 4.64 20.45 3.83
CA SER A 422 3.31 20.94 3.41
C SER A 422 3.37 22.30 2.71
N GLN A 423 4.34 23.14 3.04
CA GLN A 423 4.42 24.51 2.56
C GLN A 423 5.41 24.73 1.42
N ARG A 424 6.51 23.95 1.35
CA ARG A 424 7.59 24.21 0.41
C ARG A 424 8.32 22.95 -0.05
N ILE A 425 8.96 23.06 -1.22
CA ILE A 425 9.97 22.14 -1.72
C ILE A 425 11.33 22.83 -1.63
N GLU A 426 12.32 22.14 -1.12
CA GLU A 426 13.70 22.62 -0.98
C GLU A 426 14.63 21.71 -1.78
N LEU A 427 15.50 22.32 -2.59
CA LEU A 427 16.61 21.67 -3.26
C LEU A 427 17.92 22.21 -2.70
N SER A 428 18.92 21.36 -2.53
CA SER A 428 20.25 21.75 -2.07
C SER A 428 21.37 20.97 -2.77
N GLY A 429 22.56 21.56 -2.78
CA GLY A 429 23.77 21.01 -3.37
C GLY A 429 23.81 21.11 -4.90
N GLN A 430 24.53 22.12 -5.41
CA GLN A 430 24.70 22.39 -6.85
C GLN A 430 23.38 22.42 -7.62
N VAL A 431 22.44 23.22 -7.15
CA VAL A 431 21.12 23.34 -7.74
C VAL A 431 21.19 24.00 -9.10
N THR A 432 20.52 23.40 -10.08
CA THR A 432 20.28 24.00 -11.40
C THR A 432 18.80 24.00 -11.69
N ILE A 433 18.27 25.15 -12.07
CA ILE A 433 16.86 25.34 -12.44
C ILE A 433 16.82 25.86 -13.86
N TRP A 434 15.97 25.31 -14.72
CA TRP A 434 15.86 25.77 -16.10
C TRP A 434 14.45 25.65 -16.66
N GLN A 435 14.11 26.60 -17.48
CA GLN A 435 12.96 26.57 -18.37
C GLN A 435 13.36 27.25 -19.67
N GLU A 436 13.36 26.50 -20.77
CA GLU A 436 13.83 26.96 -22.08
C GLU A 436 15.27 27.53 -22.06
N GLU A 437 15.44 28.83 -22.39
CA GLU A 437 16.72 29.53 -22.44
C GLU A 437 17.15 30.08 -21.07
N ASN A 438 16.25 30.06 -20.07
CA ASN A 438 16.54 30.61 -18.74
C ASN A 438 17.12 29.53 -17.84
N VAL A 439 18.28 29.78 -17.27
CA VAL A 439 19.00 28.84 -16.41
C VAL A 439 19.50 29.57 -15.16
N PHE A 440 19.21 28.99 -14.00
CA PHE A 440 19.65 29.47 -12.70
C PHE A 440 20.51 28.40 -12.03
N GLY A 441 21.72 28.75 -11.62
CA GLY A 441 22.58 27.92 -10.79
C GLY A 441 22.70 28.53 -9.40
N CYS A 442 22.63 27.73 -8.32
CA CYS A 442 22.76 28.18 -6.94
C CYS A 442 23.13 27.01 -6.01
N ASP A 443 23.35 27.26 -4.74
CA ASP A 443 23.59 26.21 -3.75
C ASP A 443 22.29 25.67 -3.16
N GLN A 444 21.24 26.52 -3.05
CA GLN A 444 19.94 26.16 -2.50
C GLN A 444 18.79 26.87 -3.25
N ALA A 445 17.66 26.16 -3.40
CA ALA A 445 16.43 26.70 -3.96
C ALA A 445 15.22 26.29 -3.13
N PHE A 446 14.29 27.20 -2.92
CA PHE A 446 13.07 27.02 -2.17
C PHE A 446 11.87 27.38 -3.05
N PHE A 447 10.95 26.45 -3.23
CA PHE A 447 9.71 26.63 -3.99
C PHE A 447 8.55 26.68 -2.99
N ASP A 448 7.93 27.83 -2.83
CA ASP A 448 6.78 28.00 -1.95
C ASP A 448 5.49 27.54 -2.64
N LYS A 449 4.78 26.58 -2.04
CA LYS A 449 3.57 25.96 -2.62
C LYS A 449 2.35 26.91 -2.58
N GLU A 450 2.32 27.84 -1.66
CA GLU A 450 1.19 28.75 -1.50
C GLU A 450 1.30 29.96 -2.42
N THR A 451 2.47 30.58 -2.47
CA THR A 451 2.71 31.82 -3.23
C THR A 451 3.24 31.56 -4.64
N GLY A 452 3.83 30.39 -4.89
CA GLY A 452 4.58 30.10 -6.12
C GLY A 452 5.92 30.84 -6.20
N GLU A 453 6.38 31.46 -5.11
CA GLU A 453 7.65 32.16 -5.03
C GLU A 453 8.82 31.19 -5.05
N ILE A 454 9.90 31.56 -5.76
CA ILE A 454 11.14 30.80 -5.79
C ILE A 454 12.26 31.65 -5.20
N ASN A 455 12.85 31.16 -4.12
CA ASN A 455 13.97 31.79 -3.45
C ASN A 455 15.25 30.99 -3.67
N LEU A 456 16.30 31.64 -4.16
CA LEU A 456 17.59 31.06 -4.43
C LEU A 456 18.63 31.65 -3.48
N ALA A 457 19.55 30.82 -3.01
CA ALA A 457 20.62 31.22 -2.10
C ALA A 457 21.94 30.54 -2.46
N GLY A 458 23.05 31.27 -2.20
CA GLY A 458 24.42 30.80 -2.37
C GLY A 458 24.90 30.82 -3.83
N GLY A 459 25.91 31.61 -4.12
CA GLY A 459 26.67 31.59 -5.37
C GLY A 459 25.85 31.72 -6.65
N ILE A 460 24.76 32.49 -6.64
CA ILE A 460 23.77 32.51 -7.72
C ILE A 460 24.36 33.02 -9.02
N LYS A 461 24.11 32.27 -10.09
CA LYS A 461 24.37 32.64 -11.47
C LYS A 461 23.13 32.34 -12.31
N ALA A 462 22.45 33.36 -12.79
CA ALA A 462 21.29 33.24 -13.65
C ALA A 462 21.61 33.76 -15.06
N ASN A 463 21.34 32.93 -16.07
CA ASN A 463 21.38 33.29 -17.48
C ASN A 463 19.96 33.45 -17.98
N LEU A 464 19.62 34.64 -18.49
CA LEU A 464 18.26 35.02 -18.82
C LEU A 464 18.12 35.47 -20.27
N ALA A 465 16.96 35.18 -20.84
CA ALA A 465 16.52 35.77 -22.10
C ALA A 465 15.20 36.51 -21.85
N TYR A 466 15.16 37.82 -22.07
CA TYR A 466 13.98 38.61 -21.84
C TYR A 466 13.61 39.49 -23.05
N GLY A 467 12.34 39.84 -23.17
CA GLY A 467 11.84 40.78 -24.19
C GLY A 467 12.13 42.22 -23.81
N SER A 468 12.39 43.06 -24.79
CA SER A 468 12.40 44.50 -24.68
C SER A 468 11.05 45.04 -25.16
N PRO A 469 10.50 46.10 -24.57
CA PRO A 469 9.30 46.78 -25.09
C PRO A 469 9.42 47.25 -26.55
N ALA A 470 10.64 47.40 -27.07
CA ALA A 470 10.92 47.71 -28.47
C ALA A 470 10.81 46.46 -29.39
N GLY A 471 10.35 45.31 -28.88
CA GLY A 471 10.15 44.06 -29.65
C GLY A 471 11.43 43.27 -29.90
N SER A 472 12.58 43.68 -29.42
CA SER A 472 13.83 42.92 -29.49
C SER A 472 13.97 41.97 -28.28
N ARG A 473 14.51 40.77 -28.53
CA ARG A 473 14.82 39.80 -27.45
C ARG A 473 16.29 39.89 -27.07
N VAL A 474 16.55 40.23 -25.81
CA VAL A 474 17.90 40.22 -25.24
C VAL A 474 18.20 38.78 -24.80
N LYS A 475 19.26 38.21 -25.37
CA LYS A 475 19.77 36.87 -24.98
C LYS A 475 21.08 37.01 -24.23
N GLY A 476 21.33 36.10 -23.31
CA GLY A 476 22.60 36.01 -22.59
C GLY A 476 22.79 37.11 -21.53
N ALA A 477 21.72 37.65 -21.00
CA ALA A 477 21.80 38.48 -19.81
C ALA A 477 22.17 37.61 -18.60
N GLU A 478 23.13 38.05 -17.80
CA GLU A 478 23.59 37.33 -16.61
C GLU A 478 23.30 38.15 -15.34
N ILE A 479 22.70 37.49 -14.34
CA ILE A 479 22.58 38.00 -12.97
C ILE A 479 23.48 37.17 -12.06
N ARG A 480 24.23 37.82 -11.19
CA ARG A 480 24.97 37.18 -10.07
C ARG A 480 24.53 37.81 -8.78
N ALA A 481 24.35 37.01 -7.73
CA ALA A 481 23.94 37.47 -6.41
C ALA A 481 24.27 36.44 -5.32
N GLY A 482 24.24 36.86 -4.06
CA GLY A 482 24.22 35.91 -2.94
C GLY A 482 22.83 35.36 -2.70
N GLN A 483 21.78 36.16 -2.98
CA GLN A 483 20.38 35.76 -2.87
C GLN A 483 19.55 36.33 -4.02
N LEU A 484 18.54 35.58 -4.45
CA LEU A 484 17.62 35.97 -5.50
C LEU A 484 16.22 35.41 -5.22
N SER A 485 15.20 36.27 -5.38
CA SER A 485 13.80 35.87 -5.28
C SER A 485 13.07 36.17 -6.59
N LEU A 486 12.32 35.18 -7.05
CA LEU A 486 11.42 35.25 -8.19
C LEU A 486 10.00 35.34 -7.61
N GLN A 487 9.35 36.48 -7.79
CA GLN A 487 8.07 36.79 -7.18
C GLN A 487 6.97 36.92 -8.25
N PRO A 488 6.20 35.83 -8.47
CA PRO A 488 5.17 35.84 -9.51
C PRO A 488 4.08 36.88 -9.31
N ALA A 489 3.64 37.10 -8.07
CA ALA A 489 2.59 38.06 -7.75
C ALA A 489 2.99 39.52 -8.08
N ASP A 490 4.24 39.87 -7.81
CA ASP A 490 4.81 41.18 -8.08
C ASP A 490 5.36 41.32 -9.50
N ARG A 491 5.40 40.23 -10.26
CA ARG A 491 6.11 40.15 -11.53
C ARG A 491 7.53 40.68 -11.46
N ALA A 492 8.25 40.34 -10.40
CA ALA A 492 9.55 40.89 -10.08
C ALA A 492 10.60 39.84 -9.82
N ILE A 493 11.85 40.14 -10.18
CA ILE A 493 13.04 39.43 -9.72
C ILE A 493 13.81 40.39 -8.81
N ARG A 494 14.07 39.95 -7.59
CA ARG A 494 14.91 40.69 -6.64
C ARG A 494 16.22 39.93 -6.43
N ALA A 495 17.34 40.59 -6.63
CA ALA A 495 18.68 40.05 -6.40
C ALA A 495 19.40 40.94 -5.40
N TRP A 496 20.01 40.36 -4.37
CA TRP A 496 20.72 41.10 -3.34
C TRP A 496 21.98 40.36 -2.87
N GLU A 497 22.76 40.97 -2.00
CA GLU A 497 24.07 40.48 -1.57
C GLU A 497 25.08 40.45 -2.72
N LYS A 498 25.66 41.60 -3.05
CA LYS A 498 26.61 41.81 -4.16
C LYS A 498 25.98 41.52 -5.53
N ALA A 499 24.75 42.00 -5.72
CA ALA A 499 24.04 41.80 -6.96
C ALA A 499 24.77 42.46 -8.13
N ALA A 500 24.92 41.70 -9.21
CA ALA A 500 25.52 42.15 -10.46
C ALA A 500 24.65 41.72 -11.64
N PHE A 501 24.58 42.55 -12.65
CA PHE A 501 23.90 42.29 -13.91
C PHE A 501 24.81 42.62 -15.08
N SER A 502 24.82 41.78 -16.10
CA SER A 502 25.45 42.07 -17.37
C SER A 502 24.54 41.68 -18.52
N GLY A 503 24.24 42.58 -19.44
CA GLY A 503 23.37 42.35 -20.59
C GLY A 503 23.16 43.63 -21.37
N GLY A 504 22.86 43.50 -22.68
CA GLY A 504 22.60 44.69 -23.52
C GLY A 504 23.76 45.71 -23.58
N GLY A 505 25.01 45.29 -23.37
CA GLY A 505 26.17 46.17 -23.40
C GLY A 505 26.42 46.92 -22.09
N VAL A 506 25.66 46.65 -21.02
CA VAL A 506 25.83 47.28 -19.70
C VAL A 506 26.30 46.25 -18.67
N LYS A 507 27.09 46.74 -17.70
CA LYS A 507 27.45 45.99 -16.48
C LYS A 507 27.05 46.80 -15.27
N ILE A 508 26.27 46.20 -14.39
CA ILE A 508 25.72 46.85 -13.20
C ILE A 508 26.14 46.06 -11.96
N GLN A 509 26.52 46.76 -10.91
CA GLN A 509 26.74 46.22 -9.58
C GLN A 509 25.96 47.06 -8.58
N ALA A 510 25.26 46.42 -7.62
CA ALA A 510 24.51 47.10 -6.58
C ALA A 510 24.40 46.21 -5.33
N GLN A 511 23.93 46.80 -4.22
CA GLN A 511 23.55 45.96 -3.08
C GLN A 511 22.28 45.16 -3.39
N GLN A 512 21.35 45.78 -4.11
CA GLN A 512 20.11 45.18 -4.54
C GLN A 512 19.74 45.62 -5.96
N LEU A 513 19.29 44.67 -6.76
CA LEU A 513 18.67 44.88 -8.07
C LEU A 513 17.25 44.33 -8.03
N THR A 514 16.28 45.11 -8.52
CA THR A 514 14.89 44.65 -8.66
C THR A 514 14.45 44.90 -10.10
N PHE A 515 14.19 43.84 -10.82
CA PHE A 515 13.71 43.80 -12.19
C PHE A 515 12.18 43.68 -12.17
N TYR A 516 11.44 44.57 -12.83
CA TYR A 516 9.98 44.48 -12.98
C TYR A 516 9.64 44.14 -14.42
N PHE A 517 8.68 43.23 -14.58
CA PHE A 517 8.27 42.70 -15.87
C PHE A 517 6.76 42.92 -16.10
N GLU A 518 6.39 43.11 -17.35
CA GLU A 518 5.00 43.19 -17.80
C GLU A 518 4.83 42.41 -19.11
N GLY A 519 3.67 42.57 -19.75
CA GLY A 519 3.28 41.84 -20.96
C GLY A 519 2.46 40.59 -20.70
N GLU A 520 1.83 40.02 -21.73
CA GLU A 520 1.00 38.82 -21.64
C GLU A 520 1.76 37.59 -21.11
N LYS A 521 3.07 37.53 -21.41
CA LYS A 521 3.96 36.43 -20.99
C LYS A 521 4.81 36.79 -19.77
N SER A 522 4.65 37.99 -19.20
CA SER A 522 5.46 38.51 -18.10
C SER A 522 6.98 38.38 -18.32
N ASP A 523 7.43 38.52 -19.56
CA ASP A 523 8.83 38.42 -19.97
C ASP A 523 9.42 39.73 -20.54
N GLU A 524 8.64 40.80 -20.58
CA GLU A 524 9.12 42.13 -21.00
C GLU A 524 9.59 42.92 -19.80
N LEU A 525 10.89 43.28 -19.78
CA LEU A 525 11.48 44.11 -18.73
C LEU A 525 10.96 45.55 -18.87
N THR A 526 10.21 46.05 -17.88
CA THR A 526 9.66 47.40 -17.89
C THR A 526 10.51 48.40 -17.10
N SER A 527 11.13 47.94 -16.00
CA SER A 527 12.06 48.78 -15.25
C SER A 527 13.04 47.93 -14.44
N LEU A 528 14.21 48.51 -14.16
CA LEU A 528 15.19 47.97 -13.24
C LEU A 528 15.49 49.00 -12.17
N LYS A 529 15.20 48.70 -10.92
CA LYS A 529 15.57 49.51 -9.75
C LYS A 529 16.87 48.99 -9.16
N MET A 530 17.81 49.87 -8.91
CA MET A 530 19.12 49.63 -8.30
C MET A 530 19.20 50.40 -7.00
N SER A 531 19.66 49.81 -5.93
CA SER A 531 19.80 50.45 -4.63
C SER A 531 21.04 50.03 -3.87
N GLY A 532 21.52 50.91 -3.00
CA GLY A 532 22.76 50.79 -2.27
C GLY A 532 23.93 51.42 -3.05
N VAL A 533 25.12 50.80 -2.98
CA VAL A 533 26.27 51.27 -3.78
C VAL A 533 26.09 50.81 -5.23
N VAL A 534 25.52 51.63 -6.06
CA VAL A 534 25.29 51.36 -7.50
C VAL A 534 26.50 51.76 -8.31
N ARG A 535 27.01 50.83 -9.12
CA ARG A 535 28.03 51.06 -10.13
C ARG A 535 27.55 50.53 -11.47
N LEU A 536 27.53 51.39 -12.49
CA LEU A 536 27.21 50.98 -13.86
C LEU A 536 28.40 51.29 -14.76
N VAL A 537 28.76 50.34 -15.60
CA VAL A 537 29.72 50.52 -16.70
C VAL A 537 28.96 50.32 -18.01
N TRP A 538 28.97 51.33 -18.87
CA TRP A 538 28.38 51.35 -20.20
C TRP A 538 29.37 51.91 -21.21
N LYS A 539 29.69 51.12 -22.22
CA LYS A 539 30.82 51.46 -23.10
C LYS A 539 32.08 51.68 -22.23
N ASP A 540 32.65 52.89 -22.30
CA ASP A 540 33.83 53.31 -21.57
C ASP A 540 33.52 54.28 -20.41
N TYR A 541 32.22 54.41 -20.07
CA TYR A 541 31.75 55.32 -19.02
C TYR A 541 31.45 54.54 -17.73
N GLU A 542 31.81 55.17 -16.61
CA GLU A 542 31.51 54.64 -15.28
C GLU A 542 30.59 55.60 -14.52
N PHE A 543 29.46 55.05 -14.01
CA PHE A 543 28.52 55.78 -13.16
C PHE A 543 28.51 55.13 -11.78
N GLN A 544 28.45 56.00 -10.74
CA GLN A 544 28.26 55.56 -9.35
C GLN A 544 27.16 56.42 -8.73
N ALA A 545 26.33 55.79 -7.87
CA ALA A 545 25.23 56.45 -7.18
C ALA A 545 24.76 55.64 -5.96
N THR A 546 23.87 56.19 -5.16
CA THR A 546 23.19 55.40 -4.12
C THR A 546 21.93 54.73 -4.65
N GLU A 547 21.31 55.28 -5.67
CA GLU A 547 20.12 54.74 -6.32
C GLU A 547 20.20 54.89 -7.84
N GLY A 548 19.58 53.93 -8.55
CA GLY A 548 19.45 53.98 -10.00
C GLY A 548 18.13 53.40 -10.47
N LEU A 549 17.61 53.92 -11.56
CA LEU A 549 16.45 53.39 -12.28
C LEU A 549 16.80 53.27 -13.76
N TYR A 550 16.40 52.16 -14.37
CA TYR A 550 16.50 51.96 -15.81
C TYR A 550 15.10 51.73 -16.39
N PHE A 551 14.83 52.41 -17.48
CA PHE A 551 13.60 52.31 -18.26
C PHE A 551 13.94 51.78 -19.66
N PRO A 552 13.78 50.47 -19.91
CA PRO A 552 14.18 49.84 -21.20
C PRO A 552 13.44 50.39 -22.41
N ALA A 553 12.16 50.77 -22.27
CA ALA A 553 11.35 51.35 -23.36
C ALA A 553 11.93 52.66 -23.91
N GLU A 554 12.51 53.46 -23.03
CA GLU A 554 13.08 54.77 -23.32
C GLU A 554 14.58 54.70 -23.46
N GLU A 555 15.20 53.54 -23.10
CA GLU A 555 16.65 53.33 -23.00
C GLU A 555 17.36 54.39 -22.12
N ILE A 556 16.72 54.69 -20.97
CA ILE A 556 17.16 55.73 -20.04
C ILE A 556 17.60 55.14 -18.70
N PHE A 557 18.80 55.52 -18.24
CA PHE A 557 19.23 55.30 -16.85
C PHE A 557 19.16 56.64 -16.08
N VAL A 558 18.57 56.60 -14.89
CA VAL A 558 18.50 57.71 -13.96
C VAL A 558 19.22 57.35 -12.68
N PHE A 559 20.25 58.07 -12.31
CA PHE A 559 21.03 57.90 -11.10
C PHE A 559 20.77 59.03 -10.13
N SER A 560 20.60 58.73 -8.85
CA SER A 560 20.34 59.71 -7.80
C SER A 560 21.11 59.38 -6.51
N GLY A 561 21.29 60.41 -5.69
CA GLY A 561 22.02 60.30 -4.43
C GLY A 561 23.54 60.21 -4.61
N GLN A 562 24.23 61.32 -4.57
CA GLN A 562 25.66 61.44 -4.79
C GLN A 562 26.12 60.80 -6.11
N ALA A 563 25.40 61.09 -7.17
CA ALA A 563 25.67 60.49 -8.46
C ALA A 563 26.95 61.07 -9.06
N THR A 564 27.83 60.18 -9.51
CA THR A 564 29.07 60.55 -10.18
C THR A 564 29.17 59.88 -11.54
N PHE A 565 29.79 60.55 -12.48
CA PHE A 565 30.06 60.04 -13.81
C PHE A 565 31.57 60.25 -14.10
N LYS A 566 32.22 59.23 -14.62
CA LYS A 566 33.60 59.25 -15.05
C LYS A 566 33.71 58.84 -16.51
N ASP A 567 34.39 59.65 -17.34
CA ASP A 567 34.65 59.34 -18.74
C ASP A 567 35.99 58.64 -18.95
N THR A 568 36.29 58.33 -20.22
CA THR A 568 37.54 57.66 -20.65
C THR A 568 38.81 58.49 -20.41
N GLU A 569 38.67 59.80 -20.36
CA GLU A 569 39.78 60.75 -20.12
C GLU A 569 40.03 60.96 -18.61
N GLY A 570 39.16 60.37 -17.76
CA GLY A 570 39.25 60.49 -16.31
C GLY A 570 38.56 61.71 -15.75
N ASN A 571 37.79 62.47 -16.56
CA ASN A 571 36.98 63.55 -16.08
C ASN A 571 35.88 63.07 -15.18
N LEU A 572 35.71 63.70 -14.01
CA LEU A 572 34.71 63.34 -13.03
C LEU A 572 33.64 64.42 -12.95
N VAL A 573 32.36 64.03 -13.02
CA VAL A 573 31.21 64.89 -12.82
C VAL A 573 30.46 64.37 -11.61
N GLU A 574 30.16 65.26 -10.65
CA GLU A 574 29.34 65.00 -9.47
C GLU A 574 28.02 65.76 -9.57
N ALA A 575 26.93 65.08 -9.23
CA ALA A 575 25.59 65.66 -9.32
C ALA A 575 24.62 65.02 -8.32
N ASP A 576 23.52 65.69 -8.04
CA ASP A 576 22.39 65.17 -7.29
C ASP A 576 21.65 64.12 -8.11
N LYS A 577 21.58 64.31 -9.45
CA LYS A 577 20.93 63.40 -10.39
C LYS A 577 21.67 63.40 -11.74
N LEU A 578 21.92 62.24 -12.28
CA LEU A 578 22.45 62.02 -13.64
C LEU A 578 21.45 61.21 -14.45
N THR A 579 21.23 61.59 -15.69
CA THR A 579 20.38 60.82 -16.62
C THR A 579 21.20 60.49 -17.86
N LEU A 580 21.34 59.18 -18.15
CA LEU A 580 21.99 58.66 -19.33
C LEU A 580 20.96 58.19 -20.33
N PHE A 581 20.98 58.75 -21.54
CA PHE A 581 20.19 58.32 -22.70
C PHE A 581 21.07 57.48 -23.60
N THR A 582 20.89 56.17 -23.60
CA THR A 582 21.79 55.24 -24.30
C THR A 582 21.61 55.25 -25.82
N LEU A 583 20.43 55.65 -26.30
CA LEU A 583 20.15 55.85 -27.73
C LEU A 583 20.95 57.01 -28.34
N ASP A 584 21.03 58.10 -27.62
CA ASP A 584 21.60 59.35 -28.11
C ASP A 584 23.03 59.58 -27.66
N ASP A 585 23.61 58.65 -26.89
CA ASP A 585 24.90 58.86 -26.20
C ASP A 585 24.92 60.16 -25.37
N ARG A 586 23.80 60.55 -24.77
CA ARG A 586 23.62 61.81 -24.08
C ARG A 586 23.54 61.64 -22.57
N ILE A 587 24.23 62.50 -21.84
CA ILE A 587 24.16 62.54 -20.38
C ILE A 587 23.63 63.93 -19.98
N THR A 588 22.63 63.97 -19.09
CA THR A 588 22.15 65.19 -18.47
C THR A 588 22.48 65.22 -17.00
N VAL A 589 22.83 66.39 -16.47
CA VAL A 589 23.29 66.64 -15.10
C VAL A 589 22.33 67.59 -14.41
N GLU A 590 21.79 67.19 -13.27
CA GLU A 590 20.87 68.01 -12.48
C GLU A 590 21.40 68.21 -11.04
N ASN A 591 21.46 69.45 -10.54
CA ASN A 591 21.84 69.70 -9.15
C ASN A 591 20.71 70.46 -8.44
N LYS A 592 20.41 70.12 -7.18
CA LYS A 592 19.45 70.83 -6.32
C LYS A 592 20.13 72.04 -5.72
N GLY A 593 20.12 73.23 -6.41
CA GLY A 593 20.68 74.49 -5.90
C GLY A 593 20.31 75.68 -6.75
N LYS A 594 20.64 76.94 -6.27
CA LYS A 594 20.33 78.18 -6.96
C LYS A 594 21.01 78.35 -8.33
N LYS A 595 21.91 77.46 -8.71
CA LYS A 595 22.52 77.43 -10.05
C LYS A 595 22.23 76.05 -10.68
N ARG A 596 21.26 76.02 -11.56
CA ARG A 596 21.05 74.90 -12.45
C ARG A 596 22.17 74.89 -13.49
N ALA A 597 23.20 74.06 -13.32
CA ALA A 597 24.15 73.80 -14.38
C ALA A 597 23.64 72.53 -15.10
N MET A 598 23.13 72.65 -16.29
CA MET A 598 22.83 71.52 -17.15
C MET A 598 24.00 71.40 -18.14
N THR A 599 24.85 70.37 -17.92
CA THR A 599 25.92 70.04 -18.86
C THR A 599 25.46 68.91 -19.75
N VAL A 600 25.37 69.10 -21.04
CA VAL A 600 25.04 68.04 -22.00
C VAL A 600 26.35 67.66 -22.70
N LEU A 601 26.83 66.42 -22.42
CA LEU A 601 27.98 65.86 -23.11
C LEU A 601 27.46 65.10 -24.32
N ARG A 602 27.88 65.47 -25.54
CA ARG A 602 27.62 64.72 -26.77
C ARG A 602 28.94 64.16 -27.26
N ARG A 603 29.00 62.88 -27.49
CA ARG A 603 30.13 62.25 -28.16
C ARG A 603 30.02 62.57 -29.66
N ALA A 604 31.08 63.09 -30.24
CA ALA A 604 31.17 63.23 -31.69
C ALA A 604 31.24 61.81 -32.31
N LYS A 605 30.43 61.57 -33.36
CA LYS A 605 30.44 60.33 -34.12
C LYS A 605 31.74 60.11 -34.81
#